data_f10deae1da11a89ad2abd2d5a8003061
#
_entry.id   f10deae1da11a89ad2abd2d5a8003061
#
_cell.length_a   1.000
_cell.length_b   1.000
_cell.length_c   1.000
_cell.angle_alpha   90.00
_cell.angle_beta   90.00
_cell.angle_gamma   90.00
#
_symmetry.space_group_name_H-M   'P 1'
#
loop_
_entity.id
_entity.type
_entity.pdbx_description
1 polymer ?
#
loop_
_entity_poly.entity_id
_entity_poly.type
_entity_poly.pdbx_seq_one_letter_code
_entity_poly.pdbx_strand_id
1 'polypeptide(L)'
;CAFCGLCYNGSMIKIFHTNRMTRQPFFQALINYLHEHQDVTLRQIKAAFEGEKNLDRQLDAYIEAGYIHRKNRRYQNAFRLLDSLDGLSLDQEIFVDTESALFDQLKEVTFRRQMTNATNDLIIEEDVDLMRENLTLDSYFYKMRTQEELSEDQKKLYAILGDVNPDYALKYMTSFLLKFTRKDKVIQRRSDIFVQALVTLDFLEEISPQTYALTMEMDPEQLIFRKI
;
A
#
# COMPACT_ATOMS: atom_id res chain seq x y z
N CYS A 1 -7.36 -24.67 -6.26
CA CYS A 1 -6.52 -24.07 -5.19
C CYS A 1 -6.11 -25.15 -4.19
N ALA A 2 -4.94 -25.80 -4.38
CA ALA A 2 -4.47 -26.90 -3.54
C ALA A 2 -3.37 -26.47 -2.55
N PHE A 3 -3.19 -25.15 -2.29
CA PHE A 3 -2.14 -24.62 -1.43
C PHE A 3 -2.63 -24.13 -0.05
N CYS A 4 -3.88 -24.42 0.33
CA CYS A 4 -4.45 -23.93 1.60
C CYS A 4 -4.34 -24.95 2.76
N GLY A 5 -3.29 -25.79 2.82
CA GLY A 5 -3.18 -26.91 3.76
C GLY A 5 -1.95 -26.96 4.65
N LEU A 6 -1.03 -26.02 4.56
CA LEU A 6 0.07 -25.89 5.53
C LEU A 6 -0.33 -24.84 6.57
N CYS A 7 -0.93 -25.30 7.69
CA CYS A 7 -0.99 -24.49 8.90
C CYS A 7 0.46 -24.28 9.39
N TYR A 8 1.07 -23.17 9.00
CA TYR A 8 2.33 -22.74 9.59
C TYR A 8 2.05 -22.31 11.03
N ASN A 9 2.48 -23.10 11.99
CA ASN A 9 2.50 -22.77 13.41
C ASN A 9 3.87 -22.18 13.81
N GLY A 10 4.41 -21.26 13.01
CA GLY A 10 5.72 -20.69 13.24
C GLY A 10 5.85 -19.28 12.65
N SER A 11 6.93 -18.59 12.97
CA SER A 11 7.34 -17.32 12.40
C SER A 11 7.22 -17.32 10.89
N MET A 12 6.51 -16.33 10.34
CA MET A 12 6.28 -16.18 8.91
C MET A 12 6.84 -14.84 8.41
N ILE A 13 7.57 -14.88 7.29
CA ILE A 13 8.04 -13.68 6.64
C ILE A 13 6.89 -13.07 5.82
N LYS A 14 6.52 -11.84 6.15
CA LYS A 14 5.63 -11.00 5.35
C LYS A 14 6.45 -10.01 4.54
N ILE A 15 6.03 -9.77 3.29
CA ILE A 15 6.69 -8.82 2.39
C ILE A 15 5.75 -7.66 2.16
N PHE A 16 6.25 -6.43 2.33
CA PHE A 16 5.53 -5.21 1.97
C PHE A 16 6.14 -4.61 0.70
N HIS A 17 5.31 -3.95 -0.10
CA HIS A 17 5.68 -3.34 -1.38
C HIS A 17 6.37 -4.32 -2.34
N THR A 18 5.69 -5.46 -2.53
CA THR A 18 6.18 -6.54 -3.39
C THR A 18 6.37 -6.08 -4.83
N ASN A 19 7.46 -6.49 -5.44
CA ASN A 19 7.67 -6.37 -6.88
C ASN A 19 7.06 -7.57 -7.65
N ARG A 20 7.25 -7.61 -8.97
CA ARG A 20 6.71 -8.68 -9.82
C ARG A 20 7.19 -10.10 -9.41
N MET A 21 8.40 -10.21 -8.89
CA MET A 21 8.99 -11.48 -8.48
C MET A 21 8.53 -11.88 -7.09
N THR A 22 8.63 -10.98 -6.11
CA THR A 22 8.32 -11.24 -4.71
C THR A 22 6.82 -11.38 -4.42
N ARG A 23 5.96 -10.89 -5.35
CA ARG A 23 4.51 -11.11 -5.32
C ARG A 23 4.08 -12.52 -5.67
N GLN A 24 4.94 -13.33 -6.32
CA GLN A 24 4.56 -14.67 -6.76
C GLN A 24 4.30 -15.59 -5.56
N PRO A 25 3.19 -16.36 -5.54
CA PRO A 25 2.87 -17.26 -4.44
C PRO A 25 3.98 -18.27 -4.13
N PHE A 26 4.64 -18.79 -5.17
CA PHE A 26 5.77 -19.71 -4.98
C PHE A 26 6.95 -19.03 -4.28
N PHE A 27 7.29 -17.79 -4.63
CA PHE A 27 8.35 -17.05 -3.95
C PHE A 27 8.07 -16.91 -2.47
N GLN A 28 6.85 -16.46 -2.11
CA GLN A 28 6.44 -16.27 -0.72
C GLN A 28 6.44 -17.58 0.07
N ALA A 29 5.95 -18.66 -0.52
CA ALA A 29 5.99 -19.98 0.10
C ALA A 29 7.43 -20.50 0.30
N LEU A 30 8.29 -20.29 -0.71
CA LEU A 30 9.68 -20.73 -0.69
C LEU A 30 10.51 -20.04 0.39
N ILE A 31 10.41 -18.70 0.52
CA ILE A 31 11.19 -17.97 1.53
C ILE A 31 10.77 -18.35 2.94
N ASN A 32 9.49 -18.62 3.17
CA ASN A 32 8.98 -19.09 4.45
C ASN A 32 9.48 -20.51 4.74
N TYR A 33 9.46 -21.40 3.76
CA TYR A 33 10.02 -22.75 3.89
C TYR A 33 11.53 -22.71 4.21
N LEU A 34 12.30 -21.84 3.55
CA LEU A 34 13.74 -21.66 3.81
C LEU A 34 14.00 -21.02 5.18
N HIS A 35 13.09 -20.17 5.66
CA HIS A 35 13.18 -19.56 7.00
C HIS A 35 12.99 -20.59 8.11
N GLU A 36 11.99 -21.44 7.97
CA GLU A 36 11.65 -22.47 8.96
C GLU A 36 12.70 -23.58 9.04
N HIS A 37 13.18 -24.06 7.88
CA HIS A 37 13.97 -25.29 7.84
C HIS A 37 15.49 -25.09 7.82
N GLN A 38 15.97 -23.91 7.59
CA GLN A 38 17.38 -23.56 7.45
C GLN A 38 18.23 -24.61 6.69
N ASP A 39 19.20 -24.17 5.90
CA ASP A 39 20.17 -25.06 5.24
C ASP A 39 19.55 -26.17 4.35
N VAL A 40 18.58 -25.80 3.50
CA VAL A 40 17.75 -26.72 2.70
C VAL A 40 18.45 -27.15 1.41
N THR A 41 18.33 -28.42 1.04
CA THR A 41 18.82 -28.97 -0.24
C THR A 41 17.79 -28.81 -1.37
N LEU A 42 18.25 -28.81 -2.65
CA LEU A 42 17.35 -28.82 -3.81
C LEU A 42 16.34 -29.98 -3.79
N ARG A 43 16.77 -31.14 -3.30
CA ARG A 43 15.89 -32.32 -3.18
C ARG A 43 14.73 -32.07 -2.20
N GLN A 44 15.00 -31.40 -1.09
CA GLN A 44 13.98 -31.04 -0.11
C GLN A 44 13.02 -29.99 -0.69
N ILE A 45 13.54 -28.97 -1.39
CA ILE A 45 12.68 -27.99 -2.07
C ILE A 45 11.78 -28.68 -3.09
N LYS A 46 12.31 -29.55 -3.95
CA LYS A 46 11.52 -30.30 -4.94
C LYS A 46 10.46 -31.21 -4.31
N ALA A 47 10.74 -31.77 -3.15
CA ALA A 47 9.77 -32.59 -2.42
C ALA A 47 8.70 -31.73 -1.75
N ALA A 48 9.05 -30.57 -1.18
CA ALA A 48 8.11 -29.67 -0.54
C ALA A 48 7.17 -28.96 -1.53
N PHE A 49 7.66 -28.69 -2.75
CA PHE A 49 6.93 -27.98 -3.81
C PHE A 49 6.71 -28.89 -5.04
N GLU A 50 6.28 -30.14 -4.77
CA GLU A 50 5.94 -31.07 -5.85
C GLU A 50 4.79 -30.51 -6.71
N GLY A 51 5.01 -30.45 -8.02
CA GLY A 51 4.04 -29.88 -8.98
C GLY A 51 4.30 -28.42 -9.36
N GLU A 52 5.23 -27.72 -8.70
CA GLU A 52 5.61 -26.36 -9.12
C GLU A 52 6.31 -26.39 -10.48
N LYS A 53 5.75 -25.64 -11.44
CA LYS A 53 6.27 -25.62 -12.82
C LYS A 53 7.54 -24.76 -12.92
N ASN A 54 8.56 -25.26 -13.65
CA ASN A 54 9.81 -24.54 -13.88
C ASN A 54 10.58 -24.16 -12.60
N LEU A 55 10.46 -24.95 -11.54
CA LEU A 55 11.05 -24.71 -10.23
C LEU A 55 12.55 -24.36 -10.32
N ASP A 56 13.35 -25.13 -11.05
CA ASP A 56 14.79 -24.86 -11.18
C ASP A 56 15.06 -23.49 -11.79
N ARG A 57 14.33 -23.12 -12.85
CA ARG A 57 14.44 -21.79 -13.49
C ARG A 57 14.03 -20.66 -12.57
N GLN A 58 12.97 -20.85 -11.77
CA GLN A 58 12.53 -19.85 -10.79
C GLN A 58 13.57 -19.68 -9.69
N LEU A 59 14.14 -20.79 -9.17
CA LEU A 59 15.21 -20.72 -8.17
C LEU A 59 16.45 -19.97 -8.71
N ASP A 60 16.85 -20.25 -9.94
CA ASP A 60 18.00 -19.55 -10.55
C ASP A 60 17.72 -18.05 -10.68
N ALA A 61 16.50 -17.65 -11.06
CA ALA A 61 16.11 -16.26 -11.13
C ALA A 61 16.11 -15.57 -9.74
N TYR A 62 15.68 -16.26 -8.69
CA TYR A 62 15.69 -15.73 -7.31
C TYR A 62 17.11 -15.59 -6.76
N ILE A 63 18.03 -16.49 -7.17
CA ILE A 63 19.45 -16.41 -6.83
C ILE A 63 20.10 -15.23 -7.57
N GLU A 64 19.85 -15.09 -8.86
CA GLU A 64 20.36 -13.99 -9.68
C GLU A 64 19.89 -12.62 -9.16
N ALA A 65 18.62 -12.55 -8.73
CA ALA A 65 18.04 -11.35 -8.11
C ALA A 65 18.54 -11.07 -6.67
N GLY A 66 19.30 -11.99 -6.06
CA GLY A 66 19.88 -11.80 -4.73
C GLY A 66 18.95 -12.11 -3.56
N TYR A 67 17.77 -12.69 -3.79
CA TYR A 67 16.84 -13.07 -2.73
C TYR A 67 17.18 -14.40 -2.07
N ILE A 68 17.82 -15.29 -2.78
CA ILE A 68 18.23 -16.61 -2.31
C ILE A 68 19.73 -16.79 -2.53
N HIS A 69 20.39 -17.36 -1.54
CA HIS A 69 21.79 -17.73 -1.61
C HIS A 69 21.94 -19.24 -1.75
N ARG A 70 22.80 -19.68 -2.69
CA ARG A 70 23.19 -21.07 -2.85
C ARG A 70 24.67 -21.26 -2.54
N LYS A 71 24.98 -21.96 -1.46
CA LYS A 71 26.35 -22.31 -1.08
C LYS A 71 26.42 -23.79 -0.71
N ASN A 72 27.43 -24.50 -1.21
CA ASN A 72 27.63 -25.94 -0.94
C ASN A 72 26.37 -26.81 -1.20
N ARG A 73 25.62 -26.52 -2.27
CA ARG A 73 24.36 -27.18 -2.63
C ARG A 73 23.22 -26.99 -1.59
N ARG A 74 23.32 -25.97 -0.73
CA ARG A 74 22.30 -25.56 0.24
C ARG A 74 21.74 -24.20 -0.17
N TYR A 75 20.47 -24.01 0.13
CA TYR A 75 19.69 -22.82 -0.20
C TYR A 75 19.26 -22.13 1.11
N GLN A 76 19.39 -20.81 1.14
CA GLN A 76 19.03 -19.98 2.28
C GLN A 76 18.52 -18.63 1.77
N ASN A 77 17.70 -17.94 2.57
CA ASN A 77 17.31 -16.57 2.33
C ASN A 77 18.54 -15.64 2.37
N ALA A 78 18.66 -14.73 1.42
CA ALA A 78 19.78 -13.79 1.31
C ALA A 78 19.42 -12.34 1.63
N PHE A 79 18.12 -12.01 1.70
CA PHE A 79 17.66 -10.69 2.11
C PHE A 79 17.77 -10.50 3.63
N ARG A 80 17.77 -9.24 4.06
CA ARG A 80 17.73 -8.90 5.48
C ARG A 80 16.28 -8.78 5.93
N LEU A 81 15.98 -9.35 7.10
CA LEU A 81 14.74 -9.03 7.80
C LEU A 81 14.85 -7.62 8.40
N LEU A 82 13.73 -6.92 8.49
CA LEU A 82 13.66 -5.61 9.11
C LEU A 82 14.10 -5.71 10.57
N ASP A 83 15.10 -4.92 10.95
CA ASP A 83 15.69 -4.86 12.29
C ASP A 83 15.53 -3.49 12.97
N SER A 84 15.12 -2.46 12.23
CA SER A 84 14.80 -1.13 12.76
C SER A 84 13.76 -0.44 11.85
N LEU A 85 13.00 0.50 12.44
CA LEU A 85 12.10 1.39 11.69
C LEU A 85 12.81 2.64 11.16
N ASP A 86 14.07 2.86 11.57
CA ASP A 86 14.84 4.05 11.18
C ASP A 86 15.13 4.03 9.68
N GLY A 87 14.84 5.15 9.03
CA GLY A 87 15.08 5.31 7.59
C GLY A 87 14.14 4.52 6.68
N LEU A 88 13.06 3.98 7.24
CA LEU A 88 12.03 3.30 6.45
C LEU A 88 11.33 4.30 5.52
N SER A 89 11.07 3.87 4.28
CA SER A 89 10.28 4.64 3.32
C SER A 89 9.04 3.88 2.87
N LEU A 90 7.97 4.61 2.55
CA LEU A 90 6.66 4.04 2.23
C LEU A 90 6.68 3.01 1.08
N ASP A 91 7.49 3.26 0.05
CA ASP A 91 7.52 2.42 -1.16
C ASP A 91 8.70 1.43 -1.17
N GLN A 92 9.37 1.23 -0.03
CA GLN A 92 10.49 0.32 0.10
C GLN A 92 10.01 -1.14 0.25
N GLU A 93 10.56 -2.05 -0.55
CA GLU A 93 10.34 -3.48 -0.33
C GLU A 93 11.02 -3.91 0.97
N ILE A 94 10.25 -4.45 1.91
CA ILE A 94 10.75 -4.93 3.21
C ILE A 94 10.25 -6.32 3.51
N PHE A 95 11.09 -7.09 4.19
CA PHE A 95 10.83 -8.45 4.67
C PHE A 95 10.77 -8.41 6.18
N VAL A 96 9.65 -8.82 6.76
CA VAL A 96 9.42 -8.73 8.20
C VAL A 96 8.98 -10.07 8.74
N ASP A 97 9.56 -10.46 9.86
CA ASP A 97 9.09 -11.58 10.65
C ASP A 97 7.81 -11.18 11.40
N THR A 98 6.72 -11.90 11.17
CA THR A 98 5.43 -11.61 11.80
C THR A 98 5.40 -11.82 13.32
N GLU A 99 6.35 -12.56 13.88
CA GLU A 99 6.50 -12.72 15.33
C GLU A 99 7.41 -11.66 15.97
N SER A 100 8.07 -10.81 15.16
CA SER A 100 8.90 -9.74 15.69
C SER A 100 8.05 -8.61 16.29
N ALA A 101 8.54 -7.99 17.37
CA ALA A 101 7.90 -6.81 17.93
C ALA A 101 7.80 -5.62 16.94
N LEU A 102 8.66 -5.59 15.93
CA LEU A 102 8.62 -4.57 14.86
C LEU A 102 7.39 -4.73 13.96
N PHE A 103 6.86 -5.95 13.79
CA PHE A 103 5.68 -6.17 12.95
C PHE A 103 4.45 -5.42 13.48
N ASP A 104 4.25 -5.41 14.79
CA ASP A 104 3.16 -4.64 15.40
C ASP A 104 3.41 -3.14 15.33
N GLN A 105 4.66 -2.70 15.52
CA GLN A 105 5.02 -1.29 15.39
C GLN A 105 4.83 -0.74 13.97
N LEU A 106 5.03 -1.57 12.94
CA LEU A 106 4.80 -1.19 11.55
C LEU A 106 3.36 -0.77 11.24
N LYS A 107 2.39 -1.26 12.00
CA LYS A 107 0.97 -0.90 11.84
C LYS A 107 0.69 0.55 12.22
N GLU A 108 1.53 1.11 13.10
CA GLU A 108 1.42 2.50 13.58
C GLU A 108 2.27 3.49 12.77
N VAL A 109 3.11 2.97 11.86
CA VAL A 109 3.99 3.83 11.05
C VAL A 109 3.18 4.50 9.95
N THR A 110 3.26 5.83 9.92
CA THR A 110 2.66 6.64 8.86
C THR A 110 3.71 7.48 8.15
N PHE A 111 3.43 7.82 6.91
CA PHE A 111 4.29 8.62 6.05
C PHE A 111 3.50 9.79 5.50
N ARG A 112 4.02 10.99 5.66
CA ARG A 112 3.41 12.18 5.07
C ARG A 112 3.59 12.19 3.57
N ARG A 113 2.46 12.25 2.86
CA ARG A 113 2.40 12.30 1.41
C ARG A 113 1.77 13.59 0.96
N GLN A 114 2.31 14.17 -0.11
CA GLN A 114 1.78 15.35 -0.76
C GLN A 114 1.32 15.00 -2.16
N MET A 115 0.09 15.37 -2.48
CA MET A 115 -0.47 15.22 -3.82
C MET A 115 -0.67 16.60 -4.43
N THR A 116 -0.12 16.76 -5.61
CA THR A 116 -0.19 17.98 -6.42
C THR A 116 -0.92 17.71 -7.72
N ASN A 117 -1.33 18.75 -8.42
CA ASN A 117 -1.94 18.66 -9.74
C ASN A 117 -1.37 19.73 -10.68
N ALA A 118 -1.53 19.54 -11.99
CA ALA A 118 -1.00 20.45 -13.00
C ALA A 118 -1.88 21.69 -13.26
N THR A 119 -3.00 21.85 -12.54
CA THR A 119 -4.01 22.88 -12.85
C THR A 119 -3.94 24.08 -11.89
N ASN A 120 -3.56 23.82 -10.65
CA ASN A 120 -3.43 24.83 -9.60
C ASN A 120 -2.35 24.40 -8.59
N ASP A 121 -1.94 25.33 -7.72
CA ASP A 121 -0.85 25.13 -6.77
C ASP A 121 -1.31 24.49 -5.45
N LEU A 122 -2.58 24.03 -5.34
CA LEU A 122 -3.07 23.41 -4.11
C LEU A 122 -2.43 22.04 -3.90
N ILE A 123 -1.95 21.83 -2.70
CA ILE A 123 -1.35 20.59 -2.21
C ILE A 123 -2.29 19.93 -1.21
N ILE A 124 -2.63 18.66 -1.43
CA ILE A 124 -3.30 17.82 -0.43
C ILE A 124 -2.24 17.03 0.33
N GLU A 125 -2.22 17.15 1.65
CA GLU A 125 -1.37 16.34 2.53
C GLU A 125 -2.19 15.30 3.28
N GLU A 126 -1.70 14.06 3.26
CA GLU A 126 -2.26 12.94 4.02
C GLU A 126 -1.15 12.17 4.74
N ASP A 127 -1.47 11.60 5.88
CA ASP A 127 -0.63 10.61 6.55
C ASP A 127 -1.08 9.21 6.12
N VAL A 128 -0.19 8.50 5.41
CA VAL A 128 -0.46 7.21 4.78
C VAL A 128 0.23 6.11 5.59
N ASP A 129 -0.52 5.09 5.99
CA ASP A 129 0.04 3.91 6.65
C ASP A 129 0.87 3.04 5.68
N LEU A 130 1.86 2.34 6.21
CA LEU A 130 2.74 1.48 5.41
C LEU A 130 1.97 0.42 4.62
N MET A 131 0.89 -0.10 5.19
CA MET A 131 0.07 -1.15 4.57
C MET A 131 -0.94 -0.60 3.55
N ARG A 132 -1.10 0.72 3.49
CA ARG A 132 -2.07 1.42 2.63
C ARG A 132 -3.52 0.93 2.83
N GLU A 133 -3.84 0.53 4.07
CA GLU A 133 -5.19 0.05 4.42
C GLU A 133 -6.13 1.20 4.81
N ASN A 134 -5.58 2.29 5.33
CA ASN A 134 -6.36 3.46 5.70
C ASN A 134 -6.98 4.14 4.47
N LEU A 135 -8.13 4.79 4.71
CA LEU A 135 -8.81 5.55 3.69
C LEU A 135 -8.09 6.88 3.46
N THR A 136 -7.15 6.87 2.53
CA THR A 136 -6.47 8.04 1.99
C THR A 136 -6.55 8.04 0.48
N LEU A 137 -6.50 9.21 -0.13
CA LEU A 137 -6.56 9.35 -1.58
C LEU A 137 -5.30 8.77 -2.25
N ASP A 138 -4.12 8.96 -1.61
CA ASP A 138 -2.85 8.39 -2.08
C ASP A 138 -2.89 6.85 -2.08
N SER A 139 -3.36 6.22 -0.99
CA SER A 139 -3.48 4.76 -0.90
C SER A 139 -4.46 4.20 -1.92
N TYR A 140 -5.60 4.89 -2.10
CA TYR A 140 -6.60 4.51 -3.10
C TYR A 140 -6.02 4.48 -4.51
N PHE A 141 -5.38 5.57 -4.96
CA PHE A 141 -4.77 5.63 -6.29
C PHE A 141 -3.60 4.67 -6.46
N TYR A 142 -2.82 4.44 -5.41
CA TYR A 142 -1.75 3.46 -5.43
C TYR A 142 -2.31 2.05 -5.69
N LYS A 143 -3.28 1.60 -4.90
CA LYS A 143 -3.88 0.26 -5.04
C LYS A 143 -4.58 0.08 -6.39
N MET A 144 -5.26 1.11 -6.89
CA MET A 144 -5.86 1.08 -8.23
C MET A 144 -4.79 0.87 -9.31
N ARG A 145 -3.67 1.58 -9.24
CA ARG A 145 -2.58 1.45 -10.20
C ARG A 145 -1.86 0.11 -10.12
N THR A 146 -1.67 -0.44 -8.92
CA THR A 146 -0.96 -1.70 -8.68
C THR A 146 -1.88 -2.92 -8.74
N GLN A 147 -3.20 -2.71 -8.90
CA GLN A 147 -4.22 -3.76 -8.91
C GLN A 147 -4.22 -4.59 -7.61
N GLU A 148 -4.00 -3.92 -6.49
CA GLU A 148 -4.10 -4.51 -5.16
C GLU A 148 -5.54 -4.47 -4.64
N GLU A 149 -5.84 -5.36 -3.68
CA GLU A 149 -7.17 -5.41 -3.08
C GLU A 149 -7.45 -4.14 -2.26
N LEU A 150 -8.62 -3.55 -2.48
CA LEU A 150 -9.09 -2.39 -1.73
C LEU A 150 -9.61 -2.80 -0.35
N SER A 151 -9.33 -2.01 0.68
CA SER A 151 -9.98 -2.16 1.99
C SER A 151 -11.47 -1.82 1.90
N GLU A 152 -12.26 -2.19 2.92
CA GLU A 152 -13.71 -1.96 2.91
C GLU A 152 -14.07 -0.46 2.78
N ASP A 153 -13.28 0.42 3.39
CA ASP A 153 -13.50 1.86 3.27
C ASP A 153 -13.06 2.39 1.89
N GLN A 154 -11.98 1.88 1.33
CA GLN A 154 -11.56 2.21 -0.04
C GLN A 154 -12.56 1.72 -1.08
N LYS A 155 -13.27 0.61 -0.85
CA LYS A 155 -14.38 0.16 -1.71
C LYS A 155 -15.54 1.15 -1.76
N LYS A 156 -15.82 1.87 -0.65
CA LYS A 156 -16.81 2.95 -0.65
C LYS A 156 -16.38 4.10 -1.57
N LEU A 157 -15.09 4.46 -1.54
CA LEU A 157 -14.55 5.47 -2.44
C LEU A 157 -14.56 5.01 -3.90
N TYR A 158 -14.28 3.72 -4.16
CA TYR A 158 -14.38 3.12 -5.48
C TYR A 158 -15.81 3.16 -6.05
N ALA A 159 -16.82 2.96 -5.21
CA ALA A 159 -18.22 3.08 -5.63
C ALA A 159 -18.59 4.48 -6.15
N ILE A 160 -17.84 5.50 -5.74
CA ILE A 160 -18.03 6.91 -6.16
C ILE A 160 -17.15 7.26 -7.36
N LEU A 161 -15.85 7.00 -7.27
CA LEU A 161 -14.85 7.42 -8.25
C LEU A 161 -14.59 6.38 -9.35
N GLY A 162 -14.71 5.07 -9.07
CA GLY A 162 -14.33 4.01 -10.00
C GLY A 162 -12.87 4.12 -10.45
N ASP A 163 -12.62 3.77 -11.70
CA ASP A 163 -11.29 3.80 -12.34
C ASP A 163 -10.90 5.22 -12.85
N VAL A 164 -11.28 6.25 -12.12
CA VAL A 164 -10.98 7.62 -12.54
C VAL A 164 -9.46 7.84 -12.63
N ASN A 165 -9.04 8.57 -13.66
CA ASN A 165 -7.64 9.00 -13.76
C ASN A 165 -7.29 9.90 -12.57
N PRO A 166 -6.17 9.62 -11.82
CA PRO A 166 -5.78 10.38 -10.64
C PRO A 166 -5.59 11.89 -10.89
N ASP A 167 -4.94 12.26 -12.00
CA ASP A 167 -4.70 13.68 -12.33
C ASP A 167 -6.02 14.40 -12.60
N TYR A 168 -6.97 13.71 -13.23
CA TYR A 168 -8.30 14.27 -13.50
C TYR A 168 -9.07 14.45 -12.19
N ALA A 169 -9.05 13.48 -11.29
CA ALA A 169 -9.69 13.59 -10.00
C ALA A 169 -9.07 14.71 -9.16
N LEU A 170 -7.76 14.76 -9.04
CA LEU A 170 -7.04 15.80 -8.31
C LEU A 170 -7.35 17.21 -8.85
N LYS A 171 -7.43 17.38 -10.16
CA LYS A 171 -7.82 18.66 -10.77
C LYS A 171 -9.16 19.17 -10.24
N TYR A 172 -10.18 18.34 -10.21
CA TYR A 172 -11.53 18.75 -9.79
C TYR A 172 -11.65 18.87 -8.27
N MET A 173 -11.07 17.95 -7.52
CA MET A 173 -11.04 17.98 -6.06
C MET A 173 -10.34 19.25 -5.56
N THR A 174 -9.14 19.53 -6.05
CA THR A 174 -8.38 20.73 -5.64
C THR A 174 -9.06 22.02 -6.08
N SER A 175 -9.68 22.05 -7.27
CA SER A 175 -10.47 23.21 -7.72
C SER A 175 -11.68 23.47 -6.83
N PHE A 176 -12.27 22.42 -6.25
CA PHE A 176 -13.35 22.60 -5.28
C PHE A 176 -12.82 23.08 -3.92
N LEU A 177 -11.73 22.47 -3.41
CA LEU A 177 -11.09 22.84 -2.14
C LEU A 177 -10.61 24.30 -2.15
N LEU A 178 -10.10 24.81 -3.27
CA LEU A 178 -9.67 26.21 -3.40
C LEU A 178 -10.77 27.21 -3.07
N LYS A 179 -12.05 26.86 -3.15
CA LYS A 179 -13.15 27.78 -2.78
C LYS A 179 -13.11 28.11 -1.30
N PHE A 180 -12.56 27.21 -0.45
CA PHE A 180 -12.47 27.40 1.00
C PHE A 180 -11.37 28.40 1.42
N THR A 181 -10.44 28.76 0.54
CA THR A 181 -9.51 29.86 0.83
C THR A 181 -10.19 31.22 0.97
N ARG A 182 -11.43 31.31 0.52
CA ARG A 182 -12.21 32.58 0.53
C ARG A 182 -13.56 32.46 1.23
N LYS A 183 -13.99 31.25 1.62
CA LYS A 183 -15.34 31.00 2.16
C LYS A 183 -15.29 29.88 3.17
N ASP A 184 -15.90 30.05 4.31
CA ASP A 184 -16.03 28.99 5.32
C ASP A 184 -17.02 27.90 4.89
N LYS A 185 -17.97 28.23 4.00
CA LYS A 185 -18.99 27.31 3.49
C LYS A 185 -19.14 27.44 1.98
N VAL A 186 -19.29 26.30 1.31
CA VAL A 186 -19.45 26.24 -0.14
C VAL A 186 -20.72 25.48 -0.50
N ILE A 187 -21.53 26.05 -1.39
CA ILE A 187 -22.74 25.42 -1.92
C ILE A 187 -22.43 24.76 -3.27
N GLN A 188 -22.81 23.48 -3.40
CA GLN A 188 -22.71 22.70 -4.63
C GLN A 188 -24.10 22.16 -4.99
N ARG A 189 -24.80 22.88 -5.86
CA ARG A 189 -26.20 22.57 -6.19
C ARG A 189 -26.40 21.30 -7.03
N ARG A 190 -25.41 20.91 -7.83
CA ARG A 190 -25.44 19.70 -8.65
C ARG A 190 -24.67 18.61 -7.97
N SER A 191 -25.17 17.37 -8.04
CA SER A 191 -24.40 16.22 -7.60
C SER A 191 -23.06 16.14 -8.36
N ASP A 192 -21.98 15.95 -7.62
CA ASP A 192 -20.62 15.92 -8.13
C ASP A 192 -19.87 14.80 -7.42
N ILE A 193 -19.35 13.85 -8.19
CA ILE A 193 -18.65 12.67 -7.65
C ILE A 193 -17.38 13.05 -6.89
N PHE A 194 -16.70 14.14 -7.30
CA PHE A 194 -15.48 14.58 -6.62
C PHE A 194 -15.80 15.22 -5.26
N VAL A 195 -16.92 15.95 -5.16
CA VAL A 195 -17.39 16.48 -3.88
C VAL A 195 -17.84 15.34 -2.96
N GLN A 196 -18.55 14.34 -3.47
CA GLN A 196 -18.92 13.16 -2.70
C GLN A 196 -17.68 12.38 -2.21
N ALA A 197 -16.66 12.25 -3.06
CA ALA A 197 -15.40 11.62 -2.68
C ALA A 197 -14.67 12.41 -1.58
N LEU A 198 -14.64 13.75 -1.65
CA LEU A 198 -14.07 14.61 -0.61
C LEU A 198 -14.80 14.44 0.73
N VAL A 199 -16.12 14.25 0.73
CA VAL A 199 -16.90 13.93 1.95
C VAL A 199 -16.55 12.53 2.46
N THR A 200 -16.45 11.55 1.58
CA THR A 200 -16.10 10.16 1.97
C THR A 200 -14.68 10.08 2.55
N LEU A 201 -13.77 10.93 2.08
CA LEU A 201 -12.38 11.04 2.59
C LEU A 201 -12.28 11.84 3.90
N ASP A 202 -13.39 12.36 4.42
CA ASP A 202 -13.42 13.28 5.56
C ASP A 202 -12.62 14.58 5.34
N PHE A 203 -12.56 15.06 4.09
CA PHE A 203 -12.00 16.37 3.77
C PHE A 203 -13.04 17.47 3.87
N LEU A 204 -14.32 17.10 3.72
CA LEU A 204 -15.48 17.96 3.81
C LEU A 204 -16.58 17.32 4.65
N GLU A 205 -17.35 18.16 5.34
CA GLU A 205 -18.61 17.79 5.98
C GLU A 205 -19.78 18.45 5.27
N GLU A 206 -20.85 17.70 4.96
CA GLU A 206 -22.12 18.28 4.49
C GLU A 206 -22.93 18.76 5.69
N ILE A 207 -22.81 20.04 6.02
CA ILE A 207 -23.46 20.67 7.19
C ILE A 207 -24.96 20.96 7.01
N SER A 208 -25.41 21.02 5.79
CA SER A 208 -26.82 21.08 5.38
C SER A 208 -26.94 20.68 3.89
N PRO A 209 -28.14 20.37 3.37
CA PRO A 209 -28.26 19.92 1.98
C PRO A 209 -27.48 20.78 0.99
N GLN A 210 -26.55 20.15 0.26
CA GLN A 210 -25.69 20.75 -0.75
C GLN A 210 -24.76 21.87 -0.24
N THR A 211 -24.55 21.95 1.09
CA THR A 211 -23.68 22.95 1.71
C THR A 211 -22.59 22.26 2.51
N TYR A 212 -21.35 22.55 2.17
CA TYR A 212 -20.17 21.88 2.68
C TYR A 212 -19.27 22.83 3.47
N ALA A 213 -18.66 22.31 4.54
CA ALA A 213 -17.60 22.94 5.30
C ALA A 213 -16.31 22.12 5.17
N LEU A 214 -15.16 22.77 5.32
CA LEU A 214 -13.86 22.11 5.32
C LEU A 214 -13.59 21.47 6.69
N THR A 215 -13.13 20.22 6.69
CA THR A 215 -12.69 19.49 7.89
C THR A 215 -11.18 19.39 8.00
N MET A 216 -10.46 19.74 6.92
CA MET A 216 -9.00 19.74 6.86
C MET A 216 -8.42 20.99 7.53
N GLU A 217 -7.18 20.87 8.03
CA GLU A 217 -6.37 22.06 8.30
C GLU A 217 -5.93 22.69 6.97
N MET A 218 -5.96 24.02 6.90
CA MET A 218 -5.61 24.75 5.71
C MET A 218 -4.56 25.83 6.01
N ASP A 219 -3.45 25.79 5.26
CA ASP A 219 -2.52 26.90 5.15
C ASP A 219 -2.88 27.70 3.87
N PRO A 220 -3.50 28.89 3.99
CA PRO A 220 -3.95 29.66 2.85
C PRO A 220 -2.81 30.34 2.08
N GLU A 221 -1.63 30.53 2.68
CA GLU A 221 -0.48 31.16 2.05
C GLU A 221 0.27 30.16 1.16
N GLN A 222 0.42 28.92 1.65
CA GLN A 222 1.08 27.85 0.91
C GLN A 222 0.11 26.98 0.10
N LEU A 223 -1.19 27.20 0.24
CA LEU A 223 -2.26 26.38 -0.35
C LEU A 223 -2.14 24.90 0.01
N ILE A 224 -1.73 24.60 1.24
CA ILE A 224 -1.63 23.24 1.75
C ILE A 224 -2.88 22.90 2.54
N PHE A 225 -3.53 21.81 2.15
CA PHE A 225 -4.71 21.26 2.82
C PHE A 225 -4.33 19.90 3.42
N ARG A 226 -4.32 19.82 4.75
CA ARG A 226 -3.88 18.65 5.50
C ARG A 226 -5.07 17.93 6.13
N LYS A 227 -5.19 16.63 5.89
CA LYS A 227 -6.11 15.76 6.63
C LYS A 227 -5.65 15.66 8.08
N ILE A 228 -6.60 15.84 9.03
CA ILE A 228 -6.37 15.75 10.48
C ILE A 228 -6.44 14.28 10.92
#